data_3063bea3c60c253b67f41f107e6f6c29
#
_entry.id   3063bea3c60c253b67f41f107e6f6c29
#
_cell.length_a   1.000
_cell.length_b   1.000
_cell.length_c   1.000
_cell.angle_alpha   90.00
_cell.angle_beta   90.00
_cell.angle_gamma   90.00
#
_symmetry.space_group_name_H-M   'P 1'
#
loop_
_entity.id
_entity.type
_entity.pdbx_description
1 polymer ?
#
loop_
_entity_poly.entity_id
_entity_poly.type
_entity_poly.pdbx_seq_one_letter_code
_entity_poly.pdbx_strand_id
1 'polypeptide(L)'
;MLWDLKLKVGHSSRTIADCLRLGREDITIRTALLEHRFLAGAADLAYTLATRLTSELFRKTGAEFIEAKLAERAARHQRQGGQRYVLEPNVKEGKGGLRDLQTLYWIAKYIHGVKSPADLVDRGLFTREEFDTFSAAEDFLWAVRCHLHLIAGRASDVLSFDMQVEVARRMGFE
;
A
#
# COMPACT_ATOMS: atom_id res chain seq x y z
N MET A 1 -16.00 12.80 16.70
CA MET A 1 -14.64 12.82 16.10
C MET A 1 -14.24 11.40 15.67
N LEU A 2 -13.09 11.20 14.96
CA LEU A 2 -12.73 9.87 14.42
C LEU A 2 -12.58 8.79 15.49
N TRP A 3 -12.11 9.15 16.68
CA TRP A 3 -12.02 8.24 17.83
C TRP A 3 -13.38 7.82 18.38
N ASP A 4 -14.39 8.68 18.29
CA ASP A 4 -15.76 8.37 18.73
C ASP A 4 -16.37 7.29 17.83
N LEU A 5 -15.89 7.20 16.59
CA LEU A 5 -16.22 6.13 15.64
C LEU A 5 -15.40 4.84 15.87
N LYS A 6 -14.65 4.74 16.97
CA LYS A 6 -13.76 3.60 17.32
C LYS A 6 -12.69 3.31 16.26
N LEU A 7 -12.34 4.29 15.41
CA LEU A 7 -11.28 4.15 14.44
C LEU A 7 -9.91 4.29 15.13
N LYS A 8 -8.97 3.41 14.76
CA LYS A 8 -7.57 3.52 15.18
C LYS A 8 -6.89 4.62 14.35
N VAL A 9 -6.76 5.79 14.93
CA VAL A 9 -6.18 6.96 14.26
C VAL A 9 -4.86 7.32 14.91
N GLY A 10 -3.77 7.23 14.13
CA GLY A 10 -2.50 7.86 14.46
C GLY A 10 -2.54 9.33 14.04
N HIS A 11 -2.00 10.23 14.86
CA HIS A 11 -1.90 11.64 14.53
C HIS A 11 -0.50 12.17 14.86
N SER A 12 -0.07 13.17 14.13
CA SER A 12 1.15 13.90 14.43
C SER A 12 1.03 15.32 13.89
N SER A 13 1.63 16.28 14.59
CA SER A 13 1.83 17.64 14.11
C SER A 13 3.32 17.82 13.81
N ARG A 14 3.65 18.26 12.60
CA ARG A 14 5.03 18.37 12.11
C ARG A 14 5.19 19.63 11.29
N THR A 15 6.34 20.26 11.39
CA THR A 15 6.76 21.27 10.42
C THR A 15 7.18 20.61 9.10
N ILE A 16 7.26 21.37 8.02
CA ILE A 16 7.78 20.84 6.73
C ILE A 16 9.22 20.37 6.89
N ALA A 17 10.03 21.07 7.69
CA ALA A 17 11.41 20.66 7.99
C ALA A 17 11.46 19.30 8.71
N ASP A 18 10.57 19.06 9.68
CA ASP A 18 10.45 17.78 10.35
C ASP A 18 9.99 16.66 9.40
N CYS A 19 9.05 16.93 8.51
CA CYS A 19 8.65 15.97 7.50
C CYS A 19 9.81 15.51 6.62
N LEU A 20 10.64 16.46 6.17
CA LEU A 20 11.81 16.17 5.36
C LEU A 20 12.89 15.40 6.15
N ARG A 21 13.18 15.82 7.38
CA ARG A 21 14.17 15.17 8.25
C ARG A 21 13.74 13.74 8.58
N LEU A 22 12.55 13.57 9.14
CA LEU A 22 12.01 12.25 9.53
C LEU A 22 11.81 11.33 8.32
N GLY A 23 11.40 11.87 7.17
CA GLY A 23 11.31 11.10 5.93
C GLY A 23 12.67 10.59 5.41
N ARG A 24 13.80 11.21 5.77
CA ARG A 24 15.14 10.67 5.48
C ARG A 24 15.52 9.56 6.44
N GLU A 25 15.12 9.67 7.69
CA GLU A 25 15.52 8.77 8.78
C GLU A 25 14.68 7.47 8.82
N ASP A 26 13.39 7.54 8.45
CA ASP A 26 12.43 6.45 8.59
C ASP A 26 11.67 6.19 7.29
N ILE A 27 11.81 4.97 6.77
CA ILE A 27 11.17 4.54 5.51
C ILE A 27 9.64 4.46 5.63
N THR A 28 9.10 4.18 6.83
CA THR A 28 7.66 4.14 7.09
C THR A 28 7.06 5.54 7.00
N ILE A 29 7.74 6.52 7.63
CA ILE A 29 7.36 7.93 7.54
C ILE A 29 7.49 8.42 6.10
N ARG A 30 8.57 8.06 5.40
CA ARG A 30 8.79 8.38 3.98
C ARG A 30 7.65 7.85 3.11
N THR A 31 7.22 6.61 3.34
CA THR A 31 6.09 6.01 2.62
C THR A 31 4.77 6.71 2.95
N ALA A 32 4.53 7.07 4.21
CA ALA A 32 3.35 7.83 4.60
C ALA A 32 3.33 9.23 3.95
N LEU A 33 4.49 9.89 3.85
CA LEU A 33 4.62 11.18 3.15
C LEU A 33 4.42 11.04 1.63
N LEU A 34 4.77 9.91 1.03
CA LEU A 34 4.48 9.62 -0.38
C LEU A 34 2.96 9.51 -0.63
N GLU A 35 2.22 8.98 0.34
CA GLU A 35 0.76 8.78 0.27
C GLU A 35 -0.05 9.95 0.84
N HIS A 36 0.61 11.08 1.19
CA HIS A 36 -0.10 12.23 1.73
C HIS A 36 -1.11 12.81 0.73
N ARG A 37 -2.22 13.32 1.25
CA ARG A 37 -3.21 14.06 0.48
C ARG A 37 -3.72 15.26 1.28
N PHE A 38 -3.99 16.34 0.62
CA PHE A 38 -4.65 17.49 1.23
C PHE A 38 -6.10 17.16 1.55
N LEU A 39 -6.54 17.46 2.76
CA LEU A 39 -7.92 17.29 3.20
C LEU A 39 -8.58 18.63 3.46
N ALA A 40 -7.94 19.49 4.28
CA ALA A 40 -8.45 20.79 4.66
C ALA A 40 -7.31 21.64 5.24
N GLY A 41 -7.50 22.96 5.33
CA GLY A 41 -6.57 23.92 5.92
C GLY A 41 -5.90 24.81 4.89
N ALA A 42 -4.65 25.21 5.15
CA ALA A 42 -3.88 26.10 4.28
C ALA A 42 -3.34 25.35 3.04
N ALA A 43 -3.94 25.57 1.87
CA ALA A 43 -3.55 24.92 0.61
C ALA A 43 -2.11 25.24 0.22
N ASP A 44 -1.64 26.47 0.46
CA ASP A 44 -0.27 26.90 0.15
C ASP A 44 0.77 26.09 0.95
N LEU A 45 0.46 25.76 2.21
CA LEU A 45 1.31 24.94 3.05
C LEU A 45 1.39 23.49 2.49
N ALA A 46 0.26 22.93 2.06
CA ALA A 46 0.22 21.61 1.44
C ALA A 46 0.99 21.58 0.11
N TYR A 47 0.83 22.60 -0.73
CA TYR A 47 1.58 22.74 -1.97
C TYR A 47 3.10 22.85 -1.72
N THR A 48 3.49 23.67 -0.75
CA THR A 48 4.90 23.82 -0.36
C THR A 48 5.49 22.51 0.14
N LEU A 49 4.75 21.76 0.98
CA LEU A 49 5.14 20.44 1.43
C LEU A 49 5.37 19.48 0.25
N ALA A 50 4.38 19.35 -0.65
CA ALA A 50 4.46 18.45 -1.80
C ALA A 50 5.66 18.77 -2.72
N THR A 51 5.88 20.06 -2.99
CA THR A 51 7.00 20.54 -3.82
C THR A 51 8.34 20.20 -3.19
N ARG A 52 8.50 20.47 -1.89
CA ARG A 52 9.74 20.21 -1.16
C ARG A 52 10.01 18.71 -0.96
N LEU A 53 8.98 17.91 -0.68
CA LEU A 53 9.12 16.45 -0.64
C LEU A 53 9.65 15.91 -1.97
N THR A 54 9.08 16.36 -3.07
CA THR A 54 9.52 15.92 -4.40
C THR A 54 10.95 16.32 -4.71
N SER A 55 11.31 17.60 -4.51
CA SER A 55 12.63 18.13 -4.92
C SER A 55 13.77 17.78 -3.95
N GLU A 56 13.50 17.74 -2.65
CA GLU A 56 14.53 17.59 -1.62
C GLU A 56 14.65 16.17 -1.07
N LEU A 57 13.59 15.34 -1.19
CA LEU A 57 13.58 13.97 -0.67
C LEU A 57 13.46 12.95 -1.81
N PHE A 58 12.32 12.88 -2.49
CA PHE A 58 12.02 11.75 -3.38
C PHE A 58 13.00 11.65 -4.56
N ARG A 59 13.31 12.73 -5.25
CA ARG A 59 14.24 12.70 -6.38
C ARG A 59 15.67 12.31 -6.00
N LYS A 60 16.06 12.48 -4.74
CA LYS A 60 17.43 12.25 -4.27
C LYS A 60 17.67 10.87 -3.67
N THR A 61 16.61 10.14 -3.32
CA THR A 61 16.69 8.90 -2.55
C THR A 61 15.97 7.73 -3.22
N GLY A 62 15.88 7.75 -4.56
CA GLY A 62 15.15 6.72 -5.32
C GLY A 62 15.71 5.31 -5.14
N ALA A 63 17.02 5.12 -5.33
CA ALA A 63 17.66 3.81 -5.18
C ALA A 63 17.52 3.27 -3.75
N GLU A 64 17.78 4.12 -2.75
CA GLU A 64 17.61 3.77 -1.33
C GLU A 64 16.16 3.34 -1.01
N PHE A 65 15.18 4.04 -1.58
CA PHE A 65 13.76 3.69 -1.38
C PHE A 65 13.42 2.32 -1.96
N ILE A 66 13.92 2.01 -3.17
CA ILE A 66 13.73 0.70 -3.80
C ILE A 66 14.32 -0.40 -2.94
N GLU A 67 15.59 -0.25 -2.53
CA GLU A 67 16.28 -1.24 -1.70
C GLU A 67 15.52 -1.48 -0.38
N ALA A 68 15.13 -0.42 0.31
CA ALA A 68 14.39 -0.51 1.56
C ALA A 68 13.04 -1.23 1.37
N LYS A 69 12.29 -0.91 0.30
CA LYS A 69 11.01 -1.57 0.01
C LYS A 69 11.16 -3.04 -0.37
N LEU A 70 12.21 -3.38 -1.10
CA LEU A 70 12.51 -4.79 -1.41
C LEU A 70 12.94 -5.57 -0.16
N ALA A 71 13.73 -4.95 0.73
CA ALA A 71 14.11 -5.54 2.00
C ALA A 71 12.90 -5.76 2.93
N GLU A 72 12.01 -4.76 3.06
CA GLU A 72 10.74 -4.91 3.79
C GLU A 72 9.89 -6.05 3.23
N ARG A 73 9.79 -6.16 1.90
CA ARG A 73 9.07 -7.24 1.21
C ARG A 73 9.70 -8.60 1.51
N ALA A 74 11.01 -8.73 1.41
CA ALA A 74 11.72 -9.96 1.70
C ALA A 74 11.51 -10.40 3.15
N ALA A 75 11.68 -9.49 4.12
CA ALA A 75 11.47 -9.77 5.54
C ALA A 75 10.00 -10.16 5.84
N ARG A 76 9.03 -9.54 5.16
CA ARG A 76 7.61 -9.91 5.27
C ARG A 76 7.36 -11.32 4.76
N HIS A 77 7.86 -11.66 3.57
CA HIS A 77 7.73 -13.01 3.01
C HIS A 77 8.36 -14.08 3.89
N GLN A 78 9.49 -13.80 4.51
CA GLN A 78 10.14 -14.69 5.48
C GLN A 78 9.25 -14.96 6.69
N ARG A 79 8.64 -13.91 7.27
CA ARG A 79 7.72 -14.03 8.41
C ARG A 79 6.45 -14.82 8.07
N GLN A 80 6.03 -14.83 6.81
CA GLN A 80 4.89 -15.60 6.30
C GLN A 80 5.28 -17.02 5.85
N GLY A 81 6.43 -17.53 6.31
CA GLY A 81 6.89 -18.89 6.04
C GLY A 81 7.64 -19.07 4.73
N GLY A 82 7.86 -17.99 3.95
CA GLY A 82 8.69 -18.02 2.74
C GLY A 82 8.14 -18.86 1.56
N GLN A 83 7.11 -19.67 1.78
CA GLN A 83 6.56 -20.58 0.78
C GLN A 83 5.66 -19.86 -0.22
N ARG A 84 5.63 -20.37 -1.46
CA ARG A 84 4.77 -19.83 -2.52
C ARG A 84 3.35 -20.39 -2.44
N TYR A 85 3.24 -21.65 -2.01
CA TYR A 85 1.97 -22.36 -1.89
C TYR A 85 1.69 -22.59 -0.40
N VAL A 86 0.69 -21.87 0.12
CA VAL A 86 0.24 -21.96 1.50
C VAL A 86 -1.24 -22.29 1.46
N LEU A 87 -1.67 -23.28 2.25
CA LEU A 87 -3.07 -23.74 2.27
C LEU A 87 -4.01 -22.69 2.88
N GLU A 88 -3.52 -21.90 3.82
CA GLU A 88 -4.24 -20.79 4.44
C GLU A 88 -3.48 -19.47 4.22
N PRO A 89 -3.57 -18.89 3.02
CA PRO A 89 -2.78 -17.73 2.67
C PRO A 89 -3.23 -16.46 3.39
N ASN A 90 -2.26 -15.62 3.74
CA ASN A 90 -2.54 -14.25 4.14
C ASN A 90 -2.68 -13.38 2.89
N VAL A 91 -3.91 -12.96 2.58
CA VAL A 91 -4.24 -12.21 1.34
C VAL A 91 -3.65 -10.80 1.29
N LYS A 92 -3.18 -10.29 2.43
CA LYS A 92 -2.55 -8.97 2.53
C LYS A 92 -1.02 -9.08 2.55
N GLU A 93 -0.46 -9.86 3.48
CA GLU A 93 0.98 -9.87 3.75
C GLU A 93 1.71 -11.04 3.08
N GLY A 94 1.00 -12.05 2.58
CA GLY A 94 1.57 -13.19 1.87
C GLY A 94 2.18 -12.82 0.52
N LYS A 95 2.94 -13.75 -0.08
CA LYS A 95 3.50 -13.58 -1.42
C LYS A 95 2.38 -13.41 -2.45
N GLY A 96 2.46 -12.36 -3.27
CA GLY A 96 1.43 -12.02 -4.23
C GLY A 96 0.19 -11.38 -3.62
N GLY A 97 0.18 -11.10 -2.32
CA GLY A 97 -0.92 -10.42 -1.65
C GLY A 97 -0.92 -8.91 -1.87
N LEU A 98 -1.95 -8.24 -1.35
CA LEU A 98 -2.19 -6.80 -1.52
C LEU A 98 -0.98 -5.93 -1.20
N ARG A 99 -0.15 -6.32 -0.23
CA ARG A 99 1.04 -5.55 0.14
C ARG A 99 2.14 -5.60 -0.94
N ASP A 100 2.20 -6.66 -1.72
CA ASP A 100 3.13 -6.74 -2.85
C ASP A 100 2.71 -5.81 -3.98
N LEU A 101 1.41 -5.75 -4.28
CA LEU A 101 0.85 -4.82 -5.27
C LEU A 101 1.08 -3.36 -4.83
N GLN A 102 0.81 -3.05 -3.57
CA GLN A 102 1.08 -1.72 -3.00
C GLN A 102 2.57 -1.36 -3.06
N THR A 103 3.46 -2.32 -2.77
CA THR A 103 4.91 -2.08 -2.82
C THR A 103 5.34 -1.69 -4.23
N LEU A 104 4.85 -2.39 -5.25
CA LEU A 104 5.12 -2.08 -6.66
C LEU A 104 4.62 -0.67 -7.02
N TYR A 105 3.38 -0.35 -6.62
CA TYR A 105 2.81 0.97 -6.86
C TYR A 105 3.58 2.09 -6.15
N TRP A 106 4.00 1.89 -4.90
CA TRP A 106 4.82 2.87 -4.18
C TRP A 106 6.17 3.13 -4.85
N ILE A 107 6.83 2.08 -5.36
CA ILE A 107 8.08 2.24 -6.10
C ILE A 107 7.83 3.05 -7.39
N ALA A 108 6.81 2.71 -8.15
CA ALA A 108 6.44 3.44 -9.37
C ALA A 108 6.10 4.91 -9.06
N LYS A 109 5.32 5.16 -8.02
CA LYS A 109 4.96 6.51 -7.56
C LYS A 109 6.19 7.31 -7.14
N TYR A 110 7.10 6.68 -6.40
CA TYR A 110 8.30 7.34 -5.90
C TYR A 110 9.27 7.72 -7.02
N ILE A 111 9.54 6.80 -7.93
CA ILE A 111 10.54 6.98 -8.99
C ILE A 111 10.00 7.80 -10.16
N HIS A 112 8.78 7.50 -10.59
CA HIS A 112 8.20 8.05 -11.81
C HIS A 112 7.18 9.15 -11.54
N GLY A 113 6.84 9.44 -10.28
CA GLY A 113 5.85 10.46 -9.94
C GLY A 113 4.44 10.11 -10.43
N VAL A 114 4.10 8.83 -10.48
CA VAL A 114 2.77 8.30 -10.82
C VAL A 114 1.77 8.83 -9.79
N LYS A 115 0.66 9.41 -10.23
CA LYS A 115 -0.39 9.97 -9.35
C LYS A 115 -1.58 9.04 -9.21
N SER A 116 -1.87 8.31 -10.27
CA SER A 116 -2.95 7.33 -10.33
C SER A 116 -2.43 6.00 -10.90
N PRO A 117 -3.09 4.86 -10.63
CA PRO A 117 -2.71 3.60 -11.27
C PRO A 117 -2.72 3.65 -12.80
N ALA A 118 -3.62 4.44 -13.42
CA ALA A 118 -3.68 4.61 -14.87
C ALA A 118 -2.37 5.19 -15.46
N ASP A 119 -1.67 6.05 -14.72
CA ASP A 119 -0.41 6.65 -15.14
C ASP A 119 0.69 5.59 -15.38
N LEU A 120 0.53 4.37 -14.86
CA LEU A 120 1.46 3.26 -15.10
C LEU A 120 1.53 2.91 -16.59
N VAL A 121 0.40 2.93 -17.28
CA VAL A 121 0.30 2.71 -18.73
C VAL A 121 0.81 3.92 -19.50
N ASP A 122 0.36 5.11 -19.12
CA ASP A 122 0.73 6.37 -19.81
C ASP A 122 2.24 6.64 -19.78
N ARG A 123 2.92 6.12 -18.75
CA ARG A 123 4.38 6.23 -18.61
C ARG A 123 5.14 5.03 -19.16
N GLY A 124 4.46 4.07 -19.76
CA GLY A 124 5.05 2.86 -20.34
C GLY A 124 5.69 1.92 -19.31
N LEU A 125 5.24 1.99 -18.04
CA LEU A 125 5.69 1.07 -16.99
C LEU A 125 4.95 -0.27 -17.06
N PHE A 126 3.71 -0.22 -17.52
CA PHE A 126 2.87 -1.37 -17.83
C PHE A 126 2.31 -1.24 -19.24
N THR A 127 2.15 -2.36 -19.92
CA THR A 127 1.23 -2.46 -21.05
C THR A 127 -0.21 -2.38 -20.55
N ARG A 128 -1.16 -2.15 -21.44
CA ARG A 128 -2.58 -2.16 -21.08
C ARG A 128 -3.01 -3.50 -20.50
N GLU A 129 -2.58 -4.59 -21.10
CA GLU A 129 -2.90 -5.96 -20.66
C GLU A 129 -2.35 -6.27 -19.26
N GLU A 130 -1.09 -5.87 -18.99
CA GLU A 130 -0.50 -6.00 -17.65
C GLU A 130 -1.25 -5.18 -16.61
N PHE A 131 -1.66 -3.97 -16.97
CA PHE A 131 -2.44 -3.11 -16.09
C PHE A 131 -3.82 -3.71 -15.79
N ASP A 132 -4.53 -4.21 -16.79
CA ASP A 132 -5.84 -4.82 -16.64
C ASP A 132 -5.75 -6.08 -15.76
N THR A 133 -4.71 -6.90 -15.95
CA THR A 133 -4.41 -8.06 -15.10
C THR A 133 -4.10 -7.65 -13.65
N PHE A 134 -3.28 -6.60 -13.47
CA PHE A 134 -2.93 -6.06 -12.16
C PHE A 134 -4.16 -5.54 -11.42
N SER A 135 -5.01 -4.76 -12.09
CA SER A 135 -6.23 -4.20 -11.51
C SER A 135 -7.23 -5.30 -11.13
N ALA A 136 -7.43 -6.28 -12.00
CA ALA A 136 -8.31 -7.40 -11.71
C ALA A 136 -7.83 -8.22 -10.49
N ALA A 137 -6.52 -8.45 -10.38
CA ALA A 137 -5.93 -9.13 -9.23
C ALA A 137 -6.07 -8.31 -7.93
N GLU A 138 -5.90 -6.99 -8.00
CA GLU A 138 -6.09 -6.10 -6.85
C GLU A 138 -7.55 -6.11 -6.38
N ASP A 139 -8.49 -5.95 -7.29
CA ASP A 139 -9.93 -5.97 -6.99
C ASP A 139 -10.36 -7.30 -6.39
N PHE A 140 -9.86 -8.42 -6.95
CA PHE A 140 -10.13 -9.75 -6.42
C PHE A 140 -9.62 -9.90 -4.97
N LEU A 141 -8.39 -9.52 -4.70
CA LEU A 141 -7.80 -9.61 -3.36
C LEU A 141 -8.52 -8.70 -2.36
N TRP A 142 -8.95 -7.51 -2.79
CA TRP A 142 -9.77 -6.63 -1.96
C TRP A 142 -11.13 -7.24 -1.66
N ALA A 143 -11.80 -7.84 -2.64
CA ALA A 143 -13.08 -8.52 -2.44
C ALA A 143 -12.96 -9.65 -1.42
N VAL A 144 -11.96 -10.54 -1.59
CA VAL A 144 -11.66 -11.61 -0.63
C VAL A 144 -11.45 -11.05 0.77
N ARG A 145 -10.61 -10.01 0.90
CA ARG A 145 -10.30 -9.38 2.19
C ARG A 145 -11.53 -8.77 2.84
N CYS A 146 -12.36 -8.08 2.09
CA CYS A 146 -13.62 -7.51 2.60
C CYS A 146 -14.56 -8.60 3.13
N HIS A 147 -14.71 -9.70 2.39
CA HIS A 147 -15.52 -10.83 2.84
C HIS A 147 -14.95 -11.47 4.11
N LEU A 148 -13.63 -11.65 4.20
CA LEU A 148 -12.99 -12.14 5.43
C LEU A 148 -13.31 -11.27 6.65
N HIS A 149 -13.21 -9.93 6.50
CA HIS A 149 -13.51 -9.00 7.60
C HIS A 149 -14.98 -9.07 8.00
N LEU A 150 -15.89 -9.14 7.02
CA LEU A 150 -17.33 -9.23 7.27
C LEU A 150 -17.74 -10.54 7.95
N ILE A 151 -17.15 -11.66 7.54
CA ILE A 151 -17.42 -12.98 8.13
C ILE A 151 -16.87 -13.05 9.55
N ALA A 152 -15.62 -12.61 9.73
CA ALA A 152 -14.96 -12.64 11.03
C ALA A 152 -15.47 -11.61 12.03
N GLY A 153 -16.21 -10.57 11.58
CA GLY A 153 -16.64 -9.44 12.41
C GLY A 153 -15.47 -8.59 12.95
N ARG A 154 -14.26 -8.79 12.42
CA ARG A 154 -13.02 -8.13 12.81
C ARG A 154 -12.02 -8.15 11.66
N ALA A 155 -10.96 -7.34 11.77
CA ALA A 155 -9.86 -7.42 10.81
C ALA A 155 -9.22 -8.83 10.81
N SER A 156 -9.29 -9.53 9.68
CA SER A 156 -8.70 -10.84 9.46
C SER A 156 -8.20 -10.92 8.03
N ASP A 157 -6.91 -11.21 7.85
CA ASP A 157 -6.28 -11.24 6.52
C ASP A 157 -5.85 -12.66 6.11
N VAL A 158 -6.11 -13.69 6.96
CA VAL A 158 -5.81 -15.09 6.68
C VAL A 158 -7.06 -15.79 6.15
N LEU A 159 -6.95 -16.37 4.96
CA LEU A 159 -8.00 -17.19 4.33
C LEU A 159 -7.87 -18.63 4.85
N SER A 160 -8.34 -18.84 6.10
CA SER A 160 -8.34 -20.15 6.75
C SER A 160 -9.31 -21.12 6.06
N PHE A 161 -9.12 -22.43 6.30
CA PHE A 161 -10.00 -23.46 5.71
C PHE A 161 -11.48 -23.19 5.97
N ASP A 162 -11.83 -22.80 7.21
CA ASP A 162 -13.22 -22.50 7.57
C ASP A 162 -13.78 -21.31 6.79
N MET A 163 -12.93 -20.35 6.43
CA MET A 163 -13.32 -19.14 5.67
C MET A 163 -13.37 -19.37 4.17
N GLN A 164 -12.58 -20.31 3.63
CA GLN A 164 -12.47 -20.53 2.17
C GLN A 164 -13.83 -20.83 1.54
N VAL A 165 -14.59 -21.75 2.13
CA VAL A 165 -15.91 -22.16 1.60
C VAL A 165 -16.89 -20.98 1.61
N GLU A 166 -16.98 -20.26 2.72
CA GLU A 166 -17.94 -19.16 2.85
C GLU A 166 -17.54 -17.95 1.98
N VAL A 167 -16.25 -17.65 1.87
CA VAL A 167 -15.77 -16.61 0.95
C VAL A 167 -16.04 -16.98 -0.49
N ALA A 168 -15.76 -18.23 -0.91
CA ALA A 168 -16.07 -18.73 -2.25
C ALA A 168 -17.54 -18.56 -2.59
N ARG A 169 -18.43 -19.02 -1.69
CA ARG A 169 -19.89 -18.88 -1.84
C ARG A 169 -20.31 -17.42 -2.02
N ARG A 170 -19.79 -16.49 -1.22
CA ARG A 170 -20.13 -15.05 -1.29
C ARG A 170 -19.61 -14.39 -2.55
N MET A 171 -18.54 -14.91 -3.12
CA MET A 171 -17.95 -14.42 -4.36
C MET A 171 -18.50 -15.12 -5.61
N GLY A 172 -19.46 -16.05 -5.46
CA GLY A 172 -20.10 -16.75 -6.57
C GLY A 172 -19.27 -17.88 -7.17
N PHE A 173 -18.31 -18.41 -6.44
CA PHE A 173 -17.59 -19.64 -6.78
C PHE A 173 -18.31 -20.83 -6.14
N GLU A 174 -18.67 -21.82 -6.95
CA GLU A 174 -19.28 -23.08 -6.52
C GLU A 174 -18.21 -24.16 -6.23
#